data_ab8d4fe7145cdc6b8d5c7b4538272356
#
_entry.id   ab8d4fe7145cdc6b8d5c7b4538272356
#
_cell.length_a   1.000
_cell.length_b   1.000
_cell.length_c   1.000
_cell.angle_alpha   90.00
_cell.angle_beta   90.00
_cell.angle_gamma   90.00
#
_symmetry.space_group_name_H-M   'P 1'
#
loop_
_entity.id
_entity.type
_entity.pdbx_description
1 polymer ?
#
loop_
_entity_poly.entity_id
_entity_poly.type
_entity_poly.pdbx_seq_one_letter_code
_entity_poly.pdbx_strand_id
1 'polypeptide(L)'
;MKPKSIYLALCVAGTVLPYAQFLPFLREHGLDLRLFFEQLFANRISAFFALDVIVSALVLWVLVLVEGRRAGVRHLWAPIAASLAVGVSLGLPLFLYQRERRIEWTE
;
A
#
# COMPACT_ATOMS: atom_id res chain seq x y z
N MET A 1 18.56 -4.82 13.82
CA MET A 1 17.13 -5.13 13.50
C MET A 1 17.05 -5.84 12.16
N LYS A 2 16.32 -6.92 12.09
CA LYS A 2 16.15 -7.67 10.85
C LYS A 2 15.26 -6.89 9.87
N PRO A 3 15.54 -6.95 8.55
CA PRO A 3 14.69 -6.28 7.54
C PRO A 3 13.22 -6.65 7.66
N LYS A 4 12.93 -7.91 7.96
CA LYS A 4 11.57 -8.39 8.15
C LYS A 4 10.81 -7.61 9.25
N SER A 5 11.48 -7.33 10.37
CA SER A 5 10.90 -6.56 11.46
C SER A 5 10.66 -5.11 11.07
N ILE A 6 11.55 -4.52 10.29
CA ILE A 6 11.39 -3.17 9.76
C ILE A 6 10.17 -3.12 8.83
N TYR A 7 10.05 -4.10 7.93
CA TYR A 7 8.92 -4.15 6.99
C TYR A 7 7.59 -4.33 7.71
N LEU A 8 7.58 -5.15 8.77
CA LEU A 8 6.38 -5.34 9.58
C LEU A 8 5.98 -4.05 10.30
N ALA A 9 6.94 -3.33 10.87
CA ALA A 9 6.69 -2.03 11.51
C ALA A 9 6.13 -1.02 10.50
N LEU A 10 6.67 -1.03 9.27
CA LEU A 10 6.18 -0.15 8.20
C LEU A 10 4.76 -0.52 7.75
N CYS A 11 4.39 -1.81 7.80
CA CYS A 11 3.01 -2.24 7.55
C CYS A 11 2.06 -1.60 8.56
N VAL A 12 2.41 -1.61 9.83
CA VAL A 12 1.58 -1.02 10.89
C VAL A 12 1.47 0.49 10.67
N ALA A 13 2.59 1.18 10.52
CA ALA A 13 2.60 2.62 10.30
C ALA A 13 1.86 3.00 9.01
N GLY A 14 2.08 2.23 7.94
CA GLY A 14 1.45 2.46 6.64
C GLY A 14 -0.05 2.22 6.62
N THR A 15 -0.58 1.55 7.64
CA THR A 15 -2.03 1.35 7.81
C THR A 15 -2.60 2.42 8.74
N VAL A 16 -1.96 2.62 9.90
CA VAL A 16 -2.48 3.52 10.93
C VAL A 16 -2.48 4.97 10.48
N LEU A 17 -1.40 5.44 9.86
CA LEU A 17 -1.27 6.85 9.48
C LEU A 17 -2.28 7.28 8.42
N PRO A 18 -2.45 6.54 7.29
CA PRO A 18 -3.47 6.91 6.31
C PRO A 18 -4.90 6.84 6.88
N TYR A 19 -5.22 5.81 7.64
CA TYR A 19 -6.57 5.67 8.20
C TYR A 19 -6.85 6.68 9.30
N ALA A 20 -5.84 7.17 10.02
CA ALA A 20 -6.03 8.26 10.97
C ALA A 20 -6.60 9.51 10.30
N GLN A 21 -6.29 9.71 9.01
CA GLN A 21 -6.85 10.82 8.23
C GLN A 21 -8.15 10.46 7.53
N PHE A 22 -8.30 9.21 7.11
CA PHE A 22 -9.46 8.77 6.35
C PHE A 22 -10.69 8.46 7.21
N LEU A 23 -10.51 7.95 8.43
CA LEU A 23 -11.62 7.62 9.32
C LEU A 23 -12.53 8.81 9.64
N PRO A 24 -11.99 10.02 9.94
CA PRO A 24 -12.86 11.20 10.11
C PRO A 24 -13.71 11.50 8.89
N PHE A 25 -13.15 11.33 7.68
CA PHE A 25 -13.91 11.50 6.44
C PHE A 25 -15.07 10.49 6.37
N LEU A 26 -14.81 9.22 6.69
CA LEU A 26 -15.85 8.18 6.70
C LEU A 26 -16.94 8.47 7.73
N ARG A 27 -16.57 9.01 8.89
CA ARG A 27 -17.53 9.39 9.93
C ARG A 27 -18.46 10.50 9.47
N GLU A 28 -17.92 11.50 8.79
CA GLU A 28 -18.67 12.69 8.37
C GLU A 28 -19.49 12.43 7.12
N HIS A 29 -18.95 11.69 6.17
CA HIS A 29 -19.51 11.56 4.83
C HIS A 29 -19.86 10.13 4.44
N GLY A 30 -19.50 9.14 5.26
CA GLY A 30 -19.63 7.75 4.90
C GLY A 30 -18.72 7.41 3.73
N LEU A 31 -19.05 6.36 2.99
CA LEU A 31 -18.28 5.96 1.81
C LEU A 31 -18.81 6.70 0.58
N ASP A 32 -18.55 8.01 0.51
CA ASP A 32 -18.93 8.85 -0.61
C ASP A 32 -17.74 8.96 -1.57
N LEU A 33 -17.68 8.03 -2.54
CA LEU A 33 -16.57 7.97 -3.49
C LEU A 33 -16.53 9.19 -4.40
N ARG A 34 -17.70 9.75 -4.75
CA ARG A 34 -17.76 10.95 -5.57
C ARG A 34 -17.09 12.13 -4.86
N LEU A 35 -17.46 12.36 -3.60
CA LEU A 35 -16.88 13.43 -2.80
C LEU A 35 -15.40 13.19 -2.57
N PHE A 36 -15.01 11.96 -2.31
CA PHE A 36 -13.60 11.58 -2.13
C PHE A 36 -12.76 11.98 -3.34
N PHE A 37 -13.20 11.60 -4.54
CA PHE A 37 -12.47 11.94 -5.75
C PHE A 37 -12.54 13.43 -6.08
N GLU A 38 -13.65 14.10 -5.81
CA GLU A 38 -13.76 15.55 -5.97
C GLU A 38 -12.75 16.28 -5.09
N GLN A 39 -12.63 15.88 -3.83
CA GLN A 39 -11.66 16.48 -2.91
C GLN A 39 -10.22 16.12 -3.29
N LEU A 40 -10.00 14.91 -3.77
CA LEU A 40 -8.67 14.46 -4.18
C LEU A 40 -8.12 15.30 -5.33
N PHE A 41 -8.95 15.69 -6.27
CA PHE A 41 -8.56 16.49 -7.44
C PHE A 41 -8.99 17.95 -7.33
N ALA A 42 -9.29 18.44 -6.11
CA ALA A 42 -9.79 19.79 -5.90
C ALA A 42 -8.76 20.87 -6.19
N ASN A 43 -7.46 20.57 -6.09
CA ASN A 43 -6.39 21.53 -6.37
C ASN A 43 -5.17 20.80 -6.96
N ARG A 44 -4.21 21.57 -7.45
CA ARG A 44 -3.03 21.02 -8.12
C ARG A 44 -2.14 20.18 -7.20
N ILE A 45 -1.99 20.60 -5.95
CA ILE A 45 -1.15 19.89 -4.98
C ILE A 45 -1.76 18.53 -4.66
N SER A 46 -3.06 18.50 -4.37
CA SER A 46 -3.77 17.26 -4.10
C SER A 46 -3.74 16.32 -5.30
N ALA A 47 -3.97 16.85 -6.50
CA ALA A 47 -3.91 16.07 -7.73
C ALA A 47 -2.50 15.52 -8.00
N PHE A 48 -1.47 16.30 -7.68
CA PHE A 48 -0.07 15.85 -7.79
C PHE A 48 0.17 14.60 -6.93
N PHE A 49 -0.25 14.65 -5.66
CA PHE A 49 -0.10 13.50 -4.77
C PHE A 49 -0.96 12.32 -5.21
N ALA A 50 -2.17 12.58 -5.72
CA ALA A 50 -3.04 11.52 -6.21
C ALA A 50 -2.42 10.78 -7.40
N LEU A 51 -1.87 11.51 -8.36
CA LEU A 51 -1.21 10.91 -9.52
C LEU A 51 0.04 10.15 -9.11
N ASP A 52 0.81 10.68 -8.16
CA ASP A 52 1.97 9.98 -7.62
C ASP A 52 1.58 8.64 -7.00
N VAL A 53 0.51 8.62 -6.21
CA VAL A 53 0.00 7.38 -5.60
C VAL A 53 -0.47 6.38 -6.66
N ILE A 54 -1.20 6.85 -7.68
CA ILE A 54 -1.69 5.99 -8.75
C ILE A 54 -0.53 5.35 -9.51
N VAL A 55 0.45 6.14 -9.91
CA VAL A 55 1.63 5.63 -10.61
C VAL A 55 2.43 4.69 -9.71
N SER A 56 2.61 5.05 -8.44
CA SER A 56 3.31 4.21 -7.47
C SER A 56 2.62 2.87 -7.28
N ALA A 57 1.28 2.85 -7.26
CA ALA A 57 0.53 1.60 -7.13
C ALA A 57 0.75 0.70 -8.35
N LEU A 58 0.75 1.27 -9.56
CA LEU A 58 1.01 0.50 -10.77
C LEU A 58 2.41 -0.09 -10.78
N VAL A 59 3.41 0.70 -10.39
CA VAL A 59 4.80 0.24 -10.26
C VAL A 59 4.89 -0.87 -9.22
N LEU A 60 4.22 -0.70 -8.08
CA LEU A 60 4.20 -1.70 -7.02
C LEU A 60 3.61 -3.03 -7.53
N TRP A 61 2.50 -2.97 -8.25
CA TRP A 61 1.85 -4.20 -8.76
C TRP A 61 2.76 -4.94 -9.74
N VAL A 62 3.45 -4.22 -10.61
CA VAL A 62 4.44 -4.83 -11.51
C VAL A 62 5.57 -5.46 -10.69
N LEU A 63 6.08 -4.76 -9.69
CA LEU A 63 7.12 -5.27 -8.81
C LEU A 63 6.67 -6.55 -8.09
N VAL A 64 5.45 -6.55 -7.56
CA VAL A 64 4.90 -7.72 -6.87
C VAL A 64 4.83 -8.92 -7.79
N LEU A 65 4.34 -8.73 -9.01
CA LEU A 65 4.19 -9.83 -9.96
C LEU A 65 5.54 -10.34 -10.48
N VAL A 66 6.44 -9.44 -10.82
CA VAL A 66 7.74 -9.82 -11.41
C VAL A 66 8.67 -10.36 -10.31
N GLU A 67 8.94 -9.55 -9.29
CA GLU A 67 9.88 -9.93 -8.25
C GLU A 67 9.30 -11.01 -7.33
N GLY A 68 8.00 -10.99 -7.10
CA GLY A 68 7.34 -12.00 -6.29
C GLY A 68 7.45 -13.39 -6.89
N ARG A 69 7.23 -13.51 -8.19
CA ARG A 69 7.40 -14.78 -8.90
C ARG A 69 8.85 -15.23 -8.91
N ARG A 70 9.75 -14.29 -9.15
CA ARG A 70 11.19 -14.57 -9.18
C ARG A 70 11.69 -15.07 -7.83
N ALA A 71 11.24 -14.47 -6.73
CA ALA A 71 11.65 -14.84 -5.38
C ALA A 71 10.83 -16.01 -4.80
N GLY A 72 9.81 -16.48 -5.52
CA GLY A 72 8.97 -17.58 -5.07
C GLY A 72 8.03 -17.20 -3.93
N VAL A 73 7.64 -15.94 -3.88
CA VAL A 73 6.72 -15.46 -2.84
C VAL A 73 5.32 -15.99 -3.11
N ARG A 74 4.66 -16.47 -2.04
CA ARG A 74 3.27 -16.92 -2.10
C ARG A 74 2.33 -15.75 -1.78
N HIS A 75 1.06 -15.92 -2.19
CA HIS A 75 0.01 -14.95 -1.87
C HIS A 75 0.31 -13.54 -2.40
N LEU A 76 0.70 -13.44 -3.66
CA LEU A 76 0.96 -12.15 -4.31
C LEU A 76 -0.27 -11.25 -4.37
N TRP A 77 -1.46 -11.84 -4.24
CA TRP A 77 -2.72 -11.07 -4.21
C TRP A 77 -2.80 -10.14 -2.99
N ALA A 78 -2.17 -10.53 -1.87
CA ALA A 78 -2.30 -9.80 -0.61
C ALA A 78 -1.71 -8.38 -0.68
N PRO A 79 -0.49 -8.14 -1.21
CA PRO A 79 0.02 -6.77 -1.39
C PRO A 79 -0.83 -5.95 -2.35
N ILE A 80 -1.35 -6.57 -3.41
CA ILE A 80 -2.20 -5.88 -4.38
C ILE A 80 -3.52 -5.46 -3.72
N ALA A 81 -4.16 -6.39 -3.00
CA ALA A 81 -5.38 -6.10 -2.26
C ALA A 81 -5.14 -5.04 -1.18
N ALA A 82 -4.01 -5.12 -0.47
CA ALA A 82 -3.64 -4.13 0.54
C ALA A 82 -3.43 -2.75 -0.07
N SER A 83 -2.83 -2.67 -1.26
CA SER A 83 -2.64 -1.38 -1.94
C SER A 83 -3.97 -0.77 -2.39
N LEU A 84 -4.95 -1.60 -2.75
CA LEU A 84 -6.29 -1.13 -3.10
C LEU A 84 -7.07 -0.68 -1.87
N ALA A 85 -6.93 -1.39 -0.74
CA ALA A 85 -7.69 -1.10 0.48
C ALA A 85 -7.10 0.07 1.28
N VAL A 86 -5.79 0.19 1.32
CA VAL A 86 -5.08 1.17 2.15
C VAL A 86 -4.22 2.10 1.30
N GLY A 87 -3.40 1.51 0.42
CA GLY A 87 -2.48 2.25 -0.42
C GLY A 87 -1.11 1.58 -0.47
N VAL A 88 -0.21 2.18 -1.23
CA VAL A 88 1.17 1.70 -1.37
C VAL A 88 1.89 1.66 -0.02
N SER A 89 1.50 2.53 0.91
CA SER A 89 2.08 2.59 2.25
C SER A 89 1.94 1.29 3.04
N LEU A 90 0.93 0.46 2.73
CA LEU A 90 0.81 -0.89 3.29
C LEU A 90 1.25 -1.95 2.28
N GLY A 91 0.86 -1.80 1.01
CA GLY A 91 1.12 -2.82 -0.02
C GLY A 91 2.60 -3.10 -0.21
N LEU A 92 3.42 -2.06 -0.28
CA LEU A 92 4.87 -2.24 -0.48
C LEU A 92 5.57 -2.88 0.73
N PRO A 93 5.40 -2.36 1.98
CA PRO A 93 6.03 -3.03 3.12
C PRO A 93 5.52 -4.46 3.34
N LEU A 94 4.25 -4.71 3.06
CA LEU A 94 3.70 -6.07 3.16
C LEU A 94 4.39 -7.01 2.17
N PHE A 95 4.56 -6.57 0.92
CA PHE A 95 5.27 -7.36 -0.08
C PHE A 95 6.72 -7.60 0.32
N LEU A 96 7.40 -6.57 0.80
CA LEU A 96 8.78 -6.69 1.24
C LEU A 96 8.91 -7.65 2.43
N TYR A 97 7.95 -7.61 3.35
CA TYR A 97 7.88 -8.54 4.46
C TYR A 97 7.74 -9.99 3.96
N GLN A 98 6.80 -10.23 3.03
CA GLN A 98 6.57 -11.55 2.45
C GLN A 98 7.81 -12.07 1.70
N ARG A 99 8.43 -11.19 0.94
CA ARG A 99 9.64 -11.51 0.17
C ARG A 99 10.79 -11.88 1.11
N GLU A 100 11.01 -11.10 2.16
CA GLU A 100 12.08 -11.35 3.11
C GLU A 100 11.84 -12.64 3.89
N ARG A 101 10.61 -12.88 4.29
CA ARG A 101 10.22 -14.12 4.95
C ARG A 101 10.48 -15.35 4.06
N ARG A 102 10.20 -15.25 2.77
CA ARG A 102 10.44 -16.32 1.82
C ARG A 102 11.93 -16.59 1.65
N ILE A 103 12.73 -15.54 1.56
CA ILE A 103 14.19 -15.64 1.43
C ILE A 103 14.78 -16.31 2.67
N GLU A 104 14.40 -15.87 3.87
CA GLU A 104 14.83 -16.49 5.12
C GLU A 104 14.47 -17.97 5.18
N TRP A 105 13.28 -18.33 4.72
CA TRP A 105 12.80 -19.70 4.75
C TRP A 105 13.64 -20.61 3.85
N THR A 106 14.15 -20.10 2.74
CA THR A 106 14.91 -20.88 1.76
C THR A 106 16.43 -20.93 2.07
N GLU A 107 16.90 -20.10 2.96
CA GLU A 107 18.29 -20.14 3.44
C GLU A 107 18.46 -21.26 4.49
#